data_9e2a9308a934e9873a0c1418cde9568b
#
_entry.id   9e2a9308a934e9873a0c1418cde9568b
#
_cell.length_a   1.000
_cell.length_b   1.000
_cell.length_c   1.000
_cell.angle_alpha   90.00
_cell.angle_beta   90.00
_cell.angle_gamma   90.00
#
_symmetry.space_group_name_H-M   'P 1'
#
loop_
_entity.id
_entity.type
_entity.pdbx_description
1 polymer ?
#
loop_
_entity_poly.entity_id
_entity_poly.type
_entity_poly.pdbx_seq_one_letter_code
_entity_poly.pdbx_strand_id
1 'polypeptide(L)'
;MKTTFSKTSKFIALAMMFLASFTVFTACGSDDDDESNIVKIDGQETKVVSMNAQEIGETANIFLTIQPVKEGQALITLNFNFPIKNYGKKNTCDANSVKCSLFNGDYALSKESHYMVNKTEDGVYKIKFQLAQTEANKTTTMAGSYEGKSMSMTDPAAQ
;
A
#
# COMPACT_ATOMS: atom_id res chain seq x y z
N MET A 1 -46.89 -11.44 4.59
CA MET A 1 -45.70 -11.22 3.73
C MET A 1 -44.46 -11.08 4.61
N LYS A 2 -43.58 -12.08 4.62
CA LYS A 2 -42.33 -12.05 5.40
C LYS A 2 -41.24 -11.59 4.45
N THR A 3 -40.70 -10.37 4.64
CA THR A 3 -39.56 -9.84 3.92
C THR A 3 -38.27 -10.46 4.48
N THR A 4 -37.71 -11.38 3.74
CA THR A 4 -36.37 -11.94 3.97
C THR A 4 -35.35 -10.87 3.55
N PHE A 5 -34.82 -10.12 4.50
CA PHE A 5 -33.65 -9.27 4.27
C PHE A 5 -32.43 -10.17 4.07
N SER A 6 -31.92 -10.17 2.86
CA SER A 6 -30.71 -10.90 2.46
C SER A 6 -29.50 -10.46 3.28
N LYS A 7 -28.82 -11.42 3.91
CA LYS A 7 -27.58 -11.21 4.70
C LYS A 7 -26.43 -10.63 3.90
N THR A 8 -26.51 -10.63 2.58
CA THR A 8 -25.50 -10.09 1.64
C THR A 8 -25.38 -8.56 1.69
N SER A 9 -26.44 -7.85 2.10
CA SER A 9 -26.45 -6.37 2.14
C SER A 9 -25.55 -5.77 3.23
N LYS A 10 -25.29 -6.50 4.32
CA LYS A 10 -24.50 -5.98 5.45
C LYS A 10 -22.99 -5.95 5.18
N PHE A 11 -22.49 -6.84 4.34
CA PHE A 11 -21.07 -6.87 4.00
C PHE A 11 -20.69 -5.81 2.98
N ILE A 12 -21.59 -5.49 2.05
CA ILE A 12 -21.39 -4.42 1.06
C ILE A 12 -21.37 -3.05 1.75
N ALA A 13 -22.20 -2.83 2.76
CA ALA A 13 -22.25 -1.60 3.53
C ALA A 13 -20.95 -1.36 4.35
N LEU A 14 -20.36 -2.44 4.89
CA LEU A 14 -19.11 -2.34 5.64
C LEU A 14 -17.89 -2.02 4.74
N ALA A 15 -17.85 -2.60 3.53
CA ALA A 15 -16.83 -2.29 2.54
C ALA A 15 -16.94 -0.84 2.03
N MET A 16 -18.15 -0.30 1.87
CA MET A 16 -18.35 1.09 1.44
C MET A 16 -17.99 2.12 2.53
N MET A 17 -18.14 1.81 3.82
CA MET A 17 -17.72 2.71 4.90
C MET A 17 -16.20 2.86 4.97
N PHE A 18 -15.43 1.84 4.56
CA PHE A 18 -13.97 1.93 4.54
C PHE A 18 -13.45 2.81 3.39
N LEU A 19 -14.18 2.87 2.28
CA LEU A 19 -13.82 3.71 1.11
C LEU A 19 -14.08 5.20 1.34
N ALA A 20 -15.01 5.56 2.23
CA ALA A 20 -15.37 6.96 2.49
C ALA A 20 -14.34 7.71 3.37
N SER A 21 -13.44 7.00 4.06
CA SER A 21 -12.48 7.61 4.98
C SER A 21 -11.19 8.12 4.29
N PHE A 22 -11.01 7.88 3.00
CA PHE A 22 -9.79 8.25 2.27
C PHE A 22 -10.01 9.26 1.15
N THR A 23 -10.96 10.16 1.30
CA THR A 23 -11.16 11.27 0.34
C THR A 23 -10.11 12.38 0.44
N VAL A 24 -8.98 12.17 1.14
CA VAL A 24 -7.90 13.15 1.23
C VAL A 24 -6.77 12.84 0.25
N PHE A 25 -7.10 12.50 -1.00
CA PHE A 25 -6.14 12.56 -2.10
C PHE A 25 -6.24 13.88 -2.89
N THR A 26 -6.75 14.93 -2.26
CA THR A 26 -6.70 16.25 -2.88
C THR A 26 -5.41 16.95 -2.50
N ALA A 27 -4.58 17.08 -3.50
CA ALA A 27 -3.65 18.17 -3.75
C ALA A 27 -3.04 18.91 -2.55
N CYS A 28 -1.72 18.86 -2.49
CA CYS A 28 -0.86 20.00 -2.16
C CYS A 28 -1.09 20.70 -0.83
N GLY A 29 -0.13 20.57 0.04
CA GLY A 29 0.12 21.61 1.03
C GLY A 29 0.01 21.21 2.47
N SER A 30 1.15 21.20 3.11
CA SER A 30 1.43 21.49 4.51
C SER A 30 0.90 20.57 5.61
N ASP A 31 1.85 20.14 6.40
CA ASP A 31 1.79 19.96 7.85
C ASP A 31 0.83 18.91 8.40
N ASP A 32 1.18 17.61 8.16
CA ASP A 32 0.88 16.54 9.11
C ASP A 32 2.07 15.58 9.13
N ASP A 33 3.11 15.97 9.86
CA ASP A 33 4.40 15.27 9.94
C ASP A 33 4.36 13.95 10.74
N ASP A 34 3.22 13.56 11.31
CA ASP A 34 3.16 12.43 12.25
C ASP A 34 2.60 11.11 11.68
N GLU A 35 2.07 11.09 10.45
CA GLU A 35 1.50 9.86 9.87
C GLU A 35 2.35 9.22 8.76
N SER A 36 3.56 9.71 8.51
CA SER A 36 4.49 9.08 7.57
C SER A 36 5.04 7.77 8.16
N ASN A 37 5.18 6.75 7.30
CA ASN A 37 5.69 5.42 7.66
C ASN A 37 4.71 4.52 8.44
N ILE A 38 3.42 4.84 8.45
CA ILE A 38 2.35 4.04 9.05
C ILE A 38 1.60 3.26 7.96
N VAL A 39 1.29 2.01 8.28
CA VAL A 39 0.47 1.11 7.47
C VAL A 39 -0.66 0.55 8.32
N LYS A 40 -1.87 0.54 7.78
CA LYS A 40 -3.04 -0.10 8.38
C LYS A 40 -3.36 -1.38 7.62
N ILE A 41 -3.37 -2.51 8.32
CA ILE A 41 -3.74 -3.83 7.79
C ILE A 41 -5.00 -4.28 8.50
N ASP A 42 -6.10 -4.44 7.76
CA ASP A 42 -7.42 -4.74 8.33
C ASP A 42 -7.80 -3.80 9.49
N GLY A 43 -7.40 -2.51 9.38
CA GLY A 43 -7.64 -1.47 10.37
C GLY A 43 -6.64 -1.43 11.53
N GLN A 44 -5.70 -2.35 11.62
CA GLN A 44 -4.67 -2.38 12.67
C GLN A 44 -3.40 -1.69 12.18
N GLU A 45 -2.85 -0.78 12.98
CA GLU A 45 -1.67 0.00 12.63
C GLU A 45 -0.37 -0.79 12.81
N THR A 46 0.54 -0.59 11.88
CA THR A 46 1.91 -1.07 11.90
C THR A 46 2.82 -0.09 11.18
N LYS A 47 4.12 -0.39 11.10
CA LYS A 47 5.13 0.53 10.58
C LYS A 47 5.90 -0.03 9.39
N VAL A 48 6.33 0.86 8.50
CA VAL A 48 7.37 0.55 7.51
C VAL A 48 8.72 0.51 8.21
N VAL A 49 9.43 -0.60 8.07
CA VAL A 49 10.76 -0.82 8.66
C VAL A 49 11.85 -0.31 7.73
N SER A 50 11.70 -0.55 6.44
CA SER A 50 12.68 -0.14 5.45
C SER A 50 12.06 0.06 4.07
N MET A 51 12.72 0.85 3.26
CA MET A 51 12.39 1.02 1.85
C MET A 51 13.67 0.92 1.03
N ASN A 52 13.59 0.17 -0.07
CA ASN A 52 14.63 0.11 -1.09
C ASN A 52 14.02 0.45 -2.45
N ALA A 53 14.74 1.23 -3.26
CA ALA A 53 14.32 1.61 -4.59
C ALA A 53 15.42 1.28 -5.60
N GLN A 54 15.02 0.66 -6.70
CA GLN A 54 15.88 0.36 -7.84
C GLN A 54 15.24 0.87 -9.12
N GLU A 55 16.00 1.59 -9.92
CA GLU A 55 15.60 2.02 -11.26
C GLU A 55 16.45 1.25 -12.27
N ILE A 56 15.82 0.49 -13.15
CA ILE A 56 16.47 -0.34 -14.17
C ILE A 56 15.84 0.01 -15.52
N GLY A 57 16.62 0.70 -16.38
CA GLY A 57 16.09 1.22 -17.63
C GLY A 57 14.95 2.22 -17.39
N GLU A 58 13.78 1.95 -17.95
CA GLU A 58 12.59 2.80 -17.80
C GLU A 58 11.64 2.33 -16.68
N THR A 59 12.07 1.40 -15.83
CA THR A 59 11.23 0.77 -14.80
C THR A 59 11.77 1.08 -13.41
N ALA A 60 10.89 1.46 -12.50
CA ALA A 60 11.16 1.59 -11.07
C ALA A 60 10.59 0.39 -10.31
N ASN A 61 11.40 -0.14 -9.39
CA ASN A 61 11.01 -1.17 -8.43
C ASN A 61 11.19 -0.60 -7.03
N ILE A 62 10.10 -0.54 -6.28
CA ILE A 62 10.08 -0.03 -4.90
C ILE A 62 9.71 -1.17 -3.97
N PHE A 63 10.56 -1.45 -3.00
CA PHE A 63 10.35 -2.49 -1.99
C PHE A 63 10.14 -1.85 -0.63
N LEU A 64 9.01 -2.09 -0.01
CA LEU A 64 8.74 -1.77 1.39
C LEU A 64 8.81 -3.04 2.22
N THR A 65 9.49 -2.95 3.36
CA THR A 65 9.43 -3.96 4.41
C THR A 65 8.59 -3.39 5.54
N ILE A 66 7.55 -4.13 5.93
CA ILE A 66 6.54 -3.67 6.88
C ILE A 66 6.53 -4.65 8.05
N GLN A 67 6.45 -4.12 9.25
CA GLN A 67 6.30 -4.91 10.46
C GLN A 67 4.99 -5.70 10.44
N PRO A 68 4.94 -6.94 10.91
CA PRO A 68 3.68 -7.66 11.05
C PRO A 68 2.85 -7.04 12.18
N VAL A 69 1.53 -7.12 12.06
CA VAL A 69 0.61 -6.64 13.12
C VAL A 69 0.72 -7.48 14.39
N LYS A 70 1.02 -8.77 14.27
CA LYS A 70 1.18 -9.70 15.40
C LYS A 70 2.63 -10.05 15.59
N GLU A 71 3.10 -10.02 16.83
CA GLU A 71 4.44 -10.48 17.19
C GLU A 71 4.68 -11.94 16.78
N GLY A 72 5.90 -12.24 16.36
CA GLY A 72 6.31 -13.58 15.94
C GLY A 72 5.93 -13.96 14.50
N GLN A 73 5.23 -13.10 13.78
CA GLN A 73 4.99 -13.30 12.34
C GLN A 73 6.15 -12.77 11.50
N ALA A 74 6.28 -13.29 10.29
CA ALA A 74 7.29 -12.81 9.33
C ALA A 74 7.00 -11.37 8.90
N LEU A 75 8.06 -10.63 8.57
CA LEU A 75 7.95 -9.30 7.95
C LEU A 75 7.15 -9.38 6.66
N ILE A 76 6.35 -8.35 6.41
CA ILE A 76 5.55 -8.24 5.19
C ILE A 76 6.38 -7.48 4.16
N THR A 77 6.49 -8.03 2.95
CA THR A 77 7.12 -7.37 1.82
C THR A 77 6.06 -6.86 0.86
N LEU A 78 6.20 -5.61 0.44
CA LEU A 78 5.35 -4.99 -0.57
C LEU A 78 6.24 -4.40 -1.66
N ASN A 79 6.03 -4.85 -2.89
CA ASN A 79 6.77 -4.38 -4.06
C ASN A 79 5.84 -3.66 -5.03
N PHE A 80 6.28 -2.51 -5.52
CA PHE A 80 5.67 -1.77 -6.62
C PHE A 80 6.62 -1.78 -7.81
N ASN A 81 6.14 -2.22 -8.97
CA ASN A 81 6.85 -2.20 -10.24
C ASN A 81 6.08 -1.33 -11.23
N PHE A 82 6.70 -0.28 -11.75
CA PHE A 82 6.01 0.65 -12.66
C PHE A 82 7.00 1.43 -13.55
N PRO A 83 6.54 1.96 -14.69
CA PRO A 83 7.35 2.83 -15.53
C PRO A 83 7.75 4.13 -14.81
N ILE A 84 9.00 4.57 -14.92
CA ILE A 84 9.54 5.80 -14.29
C ILE A 84 8.70 7.04 -14.65
N LYS A 85 8.16 7.11 -15.86
CA LYS A 85 7.26 8.18 -16.31
C LYS A 85 5.95 8.30 -15.51
N ASN A 86 5.67 7.33 -14.64
CA ASN A 86 4.50 7.29 -13.77
C ASN A 86 4.78 7.80 -12.34
N TYR A 87 5.99 8.27 -12.05
CA TYR A 87 6.21 9.02 -10.81
C TYR A 87 5.22 10.19 -10.70
N GLY A 88 4.69 10.41 -9.51
CA GLY A 88 3.70 11.44 -9.23
C GLY A 88 2.29 11.15 -9.75
N LYS A 89 2.06 10.01 -10.41
CA LYS A 89 0.74 9.62 -10.92
C LYS A 89 0.10 8.55 -10.05
N LYS A 90 -1.23 8.57 -9.99
CA LYS A 90 -2.01 7.48 -9.43
C LYS A 90 -1.98 6.29 -10.40
N ASN A 91 -1.49 5.15 -9.91
CA ASN A 91 -1.40 3.91 -10.66
C ASN A 91 -2.45 2.92 -10.13
N THR A 92 -3.11 2.22 -11.04
CA THR A 92 -3.95 1.05 -10.70
C THR A 92 -3.08 -0.17 -10.45
N CYS A 93 -3.56 -1.09 -9.62
CA CYS A 93 -2.83 -2.29 -9.27
C CYS A 93 -3.24 -3.46 -10.17
N ASP A 94 -2.24 -4.16 -10.69
CA ASP A 94 -2.40 -5.45 -11.31
C ASP A 94 -1.35 -6.44 -10.77
N ALA A 95 -1.44 -7.70 -11.17
CA ALA A 95 -0.55 -8.76 -10.68
C ALA A 95 0.93 -8.55 -11.03
N ASN A 96 1.25 -7.70 -12.02
CA ASN A 96 2.62 -7.41 -12.44
C ASN A 96 3.16 -6.16 -11.75
N SER A 97 2.27 -5.22 -11.41
CA SER A 97 2.64 -3.92 -10.84
C SER A 97 2.76 -3.93 -9.32
N VAL A 98 2.05 -4.83 -8.63
CA VAL A 98 2.08 -4.92 -7.16
C VAL A 98 2.18 -6.38 -6.71
N LYS A 99 3.19 -6.66 -5.86
CA LYS A 99 3.34 -7.95 -5.17
C LYS A 99 3.45 -7.71 -3.68
N CYS A 100 2.68 -8.45 -2.90
CA CYS A 100 2.69 -8.35 -1.45
C CYS A 100 2.64 -9.75 -0.83
N SER A 101 3.51 -10.02 0.13
CA SER A 101 3.57 -11.33 0.81
C SER A 101 2.35 -11.61 1.69
N LEU A 102 1.53 -10.59 1.97
CA LEU A 102 0.28 -10.74 2.71
C LEU A 102 -0.86 -11.27 1.83
N PHE A 103 -0.79 -11.04 0.51
CA PHE A 103 -1.83 -11.40 -0.45
C PHE A 103 -1.52 -12.73 -1.12
N ASN A 104 -2.58 -13.47 -1.42
CA ASN A 104 -2.45 -14.69 -2.20
C ASN A 104 -2.30 -14.36 -3.70
N GLY A 105 -1.21 -14.80 -4.31
CA GLY A 105 -0.88 -14.52 -5.71
C GLY A 105 -1.88 -15.07 -6.74
N ASP A 106 -2.71 -16.03 -6.35
CA ASP A 106 -3.74 -16.64 -7.21
C ASP A 106 -5.00 -15.76 -7.35
N TYR A 107 -5.14 -14.74 -6.52
CA TYR A 107 -6.30 -13.84 -6.52
C TYR A 107 -5.90 -12.44 -6.96
N ALA A 108 -6.74 -11.83 -7.80
CA ALA A 108 -6.53 -10.46 -8.23
C ALA A 108 -6.76 -9.46 -7.09
N LEU A 109 -6.02 -8.37 -7.11
CA LEU A 109 -6.33 -7.21 -6.28
C LEU A 109 -7.65 -6.57 -6.72
N SER A 110 -8.38 -5.96 -5.78
CA SER A 110 -9.59 -5.19 -6.06
C SER A 110 -9.29 -4.08 -7.08
N LYS A 111 -10.27 -3.76 -7.93
CA LYS A 111 -10.17 -2.69 -8.93
C LYS A 111 -9.95 -1.30 -8.32
N GLU A 112 -10.34 -1.11 -7.08
CA GLU A 112 -10.14 0.12 -6.31
C GLU A 112 -8.72 0.23 -5.75
N SER A 113 -7.94 -0.87 -5.80
CA SER A 113 -6.55 -0.87 -5.36
C SER A 113 -5.71 0.07 -6.25
N HIS A 114 -4.94 0.91 -5.59
CA HIS A 114 -4.09 1.89 -6.27
C HIS A 114 -2.91 2.28 -5.41
N TYR A 115 -1.91 2.86 -6.05
CA TYR A 115 -0.76 3.46 -5.39
C TYR A 115 -0.27 4.69 -6.14
N MET A 116 0.48 5.50 -5.45
CA MET A 116 1.22 6.64 -5.99
C MET A 116 2.60 6.67 -5.38
N VAL A 117 3.62 6.80 -6.22
CA VAL A 117 5.00 7.00 -5.79
C VAL A 117 5.47 8.32 -6.39
N ASN A 118 5.95 9.21 -5.54
CA ASN A 118 6.65 10.42 -5.95
C ASN A 118 8.11 10.33 -5.50
N LYS A 119 9.03 10.90 -6.27
CA LYS A 119 10.43 11.01 -5.97
C LYS A 119 10.84 12.47 -6.12
N THR A 120 11.36 13.06 -5.06
CA THR A 120 11.88 14.43 -5.09
C THR A 120 13.29 14.47 -5.71
N GLU A 121 13.75 15.67 -6.07
CA GLU A 121 15.11 15.88 -6.59
C GLU A 121 16.18 15.47 -5.56
N ASP A 122 15.90 15.61 -4.26
CA ASP A 122 16.77 15.19 -3.16
C ASP A 122 16.78 13.68 -2.90
N GLY A 123 16.06 12.90 -3.72
CA GLY A 123 15.98 11.45 -3.61
C GLY A 123 15.09 10.95 -2.48
N VAL A 124 14.21 11.79 -1.96
CA VAL A 124 13.16 11.38 -1.00
C VAL A 124 11.98 10.80 -1.78
N TYR A 125 11.52 9.63 -1.35
CA TYR A 125 10.34 8.96 -1.88
C TYR A 125 9.15 9.24 -0.99
N LYS A 126 8.02 9.61 -1.61
CA LYS A 126 6.71 9.74 -0.98
C LYS A 126 5.79 8.71 -1.62
N ILE A 127 5.37 7.73 -0.85
CA ILE A 127 4.57 6.60 -1.33
C ILE A 127 3.25 6.61 -0.58
N LYS A 128 2.16 6.49 -1.31
CA LYS A 128 0.81 6.27 -0.75
C LYS A 128 0.18 5.10 -1.48
N PHE A 129 -0.49 4.22 -0.75
CA PHE A 129 -1.14 3.06 -1.35
C PHE A 129 -2.40 2.65 -0.59
N GLN A 130 -3.30 2.05 -1.34
CA GLN A 130 -4.50 1.39 -0.84
C GLN A 130 -4.70 0.13 -1.65
N LEU A 131 -4.66 -1.01 -0.99
CA LEU A 131 -4.72 -2.34 -1.58
C LEU A 131 -5.81 -3.14 -0.89
N ALA A 132 -6.53 -3.93 -1.66
CA ALA A 132 -7.51 -4.87 -1.13
C ALA A 132 -7.53 -6.13 -1.99
N GLN A 133 -7.67 -7.28 -1.35
CA GLN A 133 -7.86 -8.56 -2.00
C GLN A 133 -8.97 -9.33 -1.31
N THR A 134 -9.85 -9.95 -2.10
CA THR A 134 -10.90 -10.81 -1.57
C THR A 134 -10.63 -12.25 -1.96
N GLU A 135 -10.49 -13.10 -0.95
CA GLU A 135 -10.33 -14.54 -1.08
C GLU A 135 -11.45 -15.25 -0.31
N ALA A 136 -12.19 -16.12 -0.96
CA ALA A 136 -13.22 -16.96 -0.33
C ALA A 136 -14.13 -16.21 0.65
N ASN A 137 -14.62 -15.03 0.30
CA ASN A 137 -15.47 -14.14 1.11
C ASN A 137 -14.76 -13.40 2.27
N LYS A 138 -13.45 -13.49 2.37
CA LYS A 138 -12.65 -12.68 3.29
C LYS A 138 -11.92 -11.60 2.49
N THR A 139 -12.11 -10.34 2.85
CA THR A 139 -11.35 -9.22 2.28
C THR A 139 -10.25 -8.85 3.25
N THR A 140 -9.02 -8.83 2.74
CA THR A 140 -7.85 -8.30 3.43
C THR A 140 -7.52 -6.94 2.81
N THR A 141 -7.32 -5.94 3.65
CA THR A 141 -7.04 -4.57 3.25
C THR A 141 -5.69 -4.12 3.79
N MET A 142 -4.98 -3.32 2.98
CA MET A 142 -3.73 -2.68 3.38
C MET A 142 -3.71 -1.26 2.82
N ALA A 143 -3.53 -0.27 3.67
CA ALA A 143 -3.38 1.11 3.26
C ALA A 143 -2.28 1.79 4.07
N GLY A 144 -1.54 2.71 3.46
CA GLY A 144 -0.50 3.39 4.20
C GLY A 144 0.26 4.42 3.39
N SER A 145 1.21 5.04 4.07
CA SER A 145 2.14 5.99 3.49
C SER A 145 3.57 5.74 3.96
N TYR A 146 4.50 6.16 3.15
CA TYR A 146 5.94 6.19 3.45
C TYR A 146 6.54 7.48 2.94
N GLU A 147 7.39 8.09 3.74
CA GLU A 147 8.25 9.19 3.31
C GLU A 147 9.67 8.95 3.83
N GLY A 148 10.65 8.94 2.92
CA GLY A 148 12.04 8.74 3.29
C GLY A 148 12.95 8.47 2.10
N LYS A 149 14.24 8.34 2.36
CA LYS A 149 15.23 7.95 1.35
C LYS A 149 15.31 6.44 1.21
N SER A 150 15.69 5.98 0.01
CA SER A 150 16.03 4.58 -0.21
C SER A 150 17.23 4.19 0.63
N MET A 151 17.15 3.06 1.32
CA MET A 151 18.33 2.46 1.92
C MET A 151 19.22 1.94 0.79
N SER A 152 20.43 2.49 0.68
CA SER A 152 21.43 1.96 -0.25
C SER A 152 21.95 0.64 0.28
N MET A 153 21.94 -0.42 -0.53
CA MET A 153 22.61 -1.68 -0.16
C MET A 153 24.14 -1.56 -0.10
N THR A 154 24.69 -0.36 -0.37
CA THR A 154 26.13 -0.12 -0.45
C THR A 154 26.67 0.73 0.69
N ASP A 155 25.89 1.04 1.73
CA ASP A 155 26.40 1.80 2.87
C ASP A 155 26.68 0.85 4.06
N PRO A 156 27.95 0.38 4.21
CA PRO A 156 28.36 -0.47 5.34
C PRO A 156 28.49 0.29 6.67
N ALA A 157 28.15 1.59 6.70
CA ALA A 157 28.34 2.47 7.86
C ALA A 157 27.09 2.64 8.74
N ALA A 158 26.03 1.88 8.50
CA ALA A 158 24.81 1.92 9.32
C ALA A 158 24.70 0.65 10.22
N GLN A 159 25.81 0.26 10.88
CA GLN A 159 25.80 -0.71 11.99
C GLN A 159 26.15 -0.02 13.29
#